data_feab420c59f8280dd88ac7e3f56a77ed
#
_entry.id   feab420c59f8280dd88ac7e3f56a77ed
#
_cell.length_a   1.000
_cell.length_b   1.000
_cell.length_c   1.000
_cell.angle_alpha   90.00
_cell.angle_beta   90.00
_cell.angle_gamma   90.00
#
_symmetry.space_group_name_H-M   'P 1'
#
loop_
_entity.id
_entity.type
_entity.pdbx_description
1 polymer ?
#
loop_
_entity_poly.entity_id
_entity_poly.type
_entity_poly.pdbx_seq_one_letter_code
_entity_poly.pdbx_strand_id
1 'polypeptide(L)'
;EEIMMSYSNNDHFDKKDDDFLSVIDRLVNLQNEDSINYAYYNIKHDDAPLRWSEFFQRSKMKTFADSFNAFFEDMEYFGMGFTDRHKKVIGFTKYGNQIDMQSLSSGEKQIIERTVPMLEIMTEQKDNLLFIDEPEMSLHPKWQEKVHSYFKQLFTDTSGIQQNQIFMASHSSAFLKKAMMDETSLVVRLINHNGKVEAQRIEHPTYLSAVTFAEVNYLVFDIVSAEYHNQLYCQIQNRHNLSKVKACDDYIYHHQSFISNLHQKTSGYGRVQYNTICSYIRNAIDHFDNGHTYTEDELRCSIQLMQEILR
;
A
#
# COMPACT_ATOMS: atom_id res chain seq x y z
N GLU A 1 12.49 14.03 17.72
CA GLU A 1 13.66 13.60 16.92
C GLU A 1 13.18 13.06 15.59
N GLU A 2 13.67 13.66 14.49
CA GLU A 2 13.44 13.14 13.14
C GLU A 2 14.34 11.92 12.93
N ILE A 3 13.74 10.76 12.71
CA ILE A 3 14.48 9.56 12.34
C ILE A 3 14.23 9.31 10.86
N MET A 4 15.20 9.65 10.04
CA MET A 4 15.19 9.41 8.61
C MET A 4 15.89 8.06 8.33
N MET A 5 15.13 7.05 7.94
CA MET A 5 15.68 5.80 7.42
C MET A 5 15.72 5.87 5.89
N SER A 6 16.84 6.32 5.32
CA SER A 6 17.10 6.21 3.89
C SER A 6 18.02 5.03 3.64
N TYR A 7 17.55 4.05 2.88
CA TYR A 7 18.41 2.99 2.32
C TYR A 7 18.83 3.40 0.92
N SER A 8 20.08 3.84 0.75
CA SER A 8 20.67 4.03 -0.57
C SER A 8 21.20 2.70 -1.10
N ASN A 9 20.72 2.28 -2.25
CA ASN A 9 21.05 1.02 -2.93
C ASN A 9 22.42 1.02 -3.65
N ASN A 10 23.44 1.70 -3.14
CA ASN A 10 24.74 1.75 -3.79
C ASN A 10 25.84 1.24 -2.85
N ASP A 11 25.87 -0.07 -2.58
CA ASP A 11 27.14 -0.72 -2.24
C ASP A 11 27.02 -2.26 -2.19
N HIS A 12 27.85 -2.90 -2.96
CA HIS A 12 28.32 -4.28 -3.03
C HIS A 12 27.63 -5.42 -2.26
N PHE A 13 27.39 -6.51 -2.97
CA PHE A 13 26.74 -7.77 -2.57
C PHE A 13 27.29 -8.44 -1.29
N ASP A 14 28.50 -8.15 -0.86
CA ASP A 14 29.11 -8.73 0.36
C ASP A 14 28.70 -8.04 1.68
N LYS A 15 28.19 -6.81 1.64
CA LYS A 15 27.72 -6.10 2.85
C LYS A 15 26.33 -6.53 3.33
N LYS A 16 25.50 -7.11 2.47
CA LYS A 16 24.09 -7.43 2.82
C LYS A 16 23.94 -8.52 3.88
N ASP A 17 24.86 -9.49 3.93
CA ASP A 17 24.77 -10.55 4.94
C ASP A 17 25.21 -10.04 6.34
N ASP A 18 26.17 -9.14 6.41
CA ASP A 18 26.59 -8.51 7.67
C ASP A 18 25.50 -7.59 8.24
N ASP A 19 24.78 -6.86 7.38
CA ASP A 19 23.66 -6.01 7.78
C ASP A 19 22.49 -6.83 8.34
N PHE A 20 22.15 -7.95 7.71
CA PHE A 20 21.10 -8.83 8.20
C PHE A 20 21.45 -9.51 9.53
N LEU A 21 22.70 -9.91 9.73
CA LEU A 21 23.16 -10.45 11.02
C LEU A 21 23.04 -9.42 12.14
N SER A 22 23.30 -8.15 11.86
CA SER A 22 23.12 -7.08 12.85
C SER A 22 21.66 -6.90 13.27
N VAL A 23 20.72 -7.07 12.35
CA VAL A 23 19.28 -7.02 12.63
C VAL A 23 18.82 -8.21 13.52
N ILE A 24 19.44 -9.37 13.31
CA ILE A 24 19.21 -10.54 14.16
C ILE A 24 19.69 -10.28 15.59
N ASP A 25 20.88 -9.71 15.75
CA ASP A 25 21.38 -9.37 17.07
C ASP A 25 20.48 -8.36 17.79
N ARG A 26 19.92 -7.40 17.06
CA ARG A 26 18.89 -6.48 17.58
C ARG A 26 17.62 -7.21 18.03
N LEU A 27 17.11 -8.15 17.24
CA LEU A 27 15.94 -8.95 17.61
C LEU A 27 16.20 -9.77 18.88
N VAL A 28 17.42 -10.33 19.01
CA VAL A 28 17.88 -11.01 20.22
C VAL A 28 17.92 -10.05 21.42
N ASN A 29 18.38 -8.83 21.21
CA ASN A 29 18.44 -7.83 22.29
C ASN A 29 17.05 -7.41 22.73
N LEU A 30 16.09 -7.23 21.81
CA LEU A 30 14.69 -6.94 22.15
C LEU A 30 14.07 -8.04 23.03
N GLN A 31 14.34 -9.31 22.73
CA GLN A 31 13.85 -10.41 23.55
C GLN A 31 14.52 -10.45 24.94
N ASN A 32 15.81 -10.17 25.00
CA ASN A 32 16.52 -10.07 26.28
C ASN A 32 15.97 -8.90 27.10
N GLU A 33 15.68 -7.77 26.48
CA GLU A 33 15.06 -6.60 27.12
C GLU A 33 13.68 -6.94 27.70
N ASP A 34 12.81 -7.63 26.95
CA ASP A 34 11.53 -8.10 27.44
C ASP A 34 11.69 -9.02 28.65
N SER A 35 12.71 -9.91 28.65
CA SER A 35 12.99 -10.81 29.76
C SER A 35 13.48 -10.07 31.01
N ILE A 36 14.33 -9.07 30.84
CA ILE A 36 14.82 -8.18 31.92
C ILE A 36 13.65 -7.36 32.50
N ASN A 37 12.83 -6.78 31.65
CA ASN A 37 11.66 -5.99 32.05
C ASN A 37 10.65 -6.83 32.82
N TYR A 38 10.44 -8.07 32.41
CA TYR A 38 9.61 -9.04 33.15
C TYR A 38 10.14 -9.32 34.56
N ALA A 39 11.44 -9.61 34.64
CA ALA A 39 12.09 -9.86 35.95
C ALA A 39 12.00 -8.63 36.87
N TYR A 40 12.29 -7.45 36.34
CA TYR A 40 12.21 -6.17 37.06
C TYR A 40 10.78 -5.87 37.53
N TYR A 41 9.79 -6.09 36.68
CA TYR A 41 8.39 -5.89 37.02
C TYR A 41 8.01 -6.79 38.23
N ASN A 42 8.35 -8.06 38.20
CA ASN A 42 8.00 -9.00 39.30
C ASN A 42 8.75 -8.72 40.59
N ILE A 43 10.00 -8.25 40.51
CA ILE A 43 10.74 -7.77 41.69
C ILE A 43 10.04 -6.57 42.32
N LYS A 44 9.54 -5.63 41.52
CA LYS A 44 8.89 -4.43 42.01
C LYS A 44 7.46 -4.67 42.52
N HIS A 45 6.79 -5.70 42.04
CA HIS A 45 5.40 -6.05 42.36
C HIS A 45 5.34 -7.45 42.98
N ASP A 46 6.16 -7.70 44.01
CA ASP A 46 6.29 -9.01 44.69
C ASP A 46 4.98 -9.51 45.28
N ASP A 47 4.08 -8.61 45.66
CA ASP A 47 2.73 -8.87 46.12
C ASP A 47 1.74 -9.34 45.06
N ALA A 48 2.01 -9.02 43.78
CA ALA A 48 1.15 -9.35 42.65
C ALA A 48 1.97 -9.64 41.36
N PRO A 49 2.79 -10.70 41.35
CA PRO A 49 3.64 -11.02 40.21
C PRO A 49 2.83 -11.47 39.01
N LEU A 50 3.19 -10.98 37.82
CA LEU A 50 2.60 -11.43 36.55
C LEU A 50 3.23 -12.74 36.11
N ARG A 51 2.44 -13.60 35.43
CA ARG A 51 2.98 -14.72 34.68
C ARG A 51 3.65 -14.25 33.42
N TRP A 52 4.67 -14.97 32.94
CA TRP A 52 5.31 -14.64 31.66
C TRP A 52 4.30 -14.50 30.51
N SER A 53 3.32 -15.40 30.43
CA SER A 53 2.27 -15.36 29.39
C SER A 53 1.43 -14.08 29.41
N GLU A 54 1.22 -13.47 30.57
CA GLU A 54 0.48 -12.21 30.72
C GLU A 54 1.37 -11.00 30.38
N PHE A 55 2.62 -11.02 30.83
CA PHE A 55 3.61 -9.99 30.50
C PHE A 55 3.90 -9.98 29.00
N PHE A 56 4.10 -11.17 28.41
CA PHE A 56 4.43 -11.31 26.98
C PHE A 56 3.37 -10.70 26.07
N GLN A 57 2.09 -10.71 26.45
CA GLN A 57 1.03 -10.04 25.65
C GLN A 57 1.26 -8.54 25.45
N ARG A 58 2.11 -7.91 26.24
CA ARG A 58 2.45 -6.49 26.19
C ARG A 58 3.88 -6.24 25.69
N SER A 59 4.58 -7.28 25.31
CA SER A 59 6.00 -7.22 24.93
C SER A 59 6.18 -6.77 23.47
N LYS A 60 7.35 -6.22 23.16
CA LYS A 60 7.77 -5.89 21.81
C LYS A 60 7.81 -7.13 20.92
N MET A 61 8.27 -8.23 21.47
CA MET A 61 8.36 -9.51 20.76
C MET A 61 6.99 -10.08 20.39
N LYS A 62 5.96 -9.85 21.22
CA LYS A 62 4.58 -10.21 20.87
C LYS A 62 4.06 -9.36 19.70
N THR A 63 4.31 -8.06 19.74
CA THR A 63 3.94 -7.15 18.63
C THR A 63 4.61 -7.58 17.34
N PHE A 64 5.90 -7.93 17.38
CA PHE A 64 6.61 -8.47 16.23
C PHE A 64 5.98 -9.77 15.73
N ALA A 65 5.80 -10.74 16.62
CA ALA A 65 5.25 -12.05 16.28
C ALA A 65 3.86 -11.92 15.63
N ASP A 66 2.97 -11.14 16.24
CA ASP A 66 1.60 -10.96 15.71
C ASP A 66 1.60 -10.27 14.35
N SER A 67 2.37 -9.22 14.20
CA SER A 67 2.44 -8.47 12.94
C SER A 67 3.07 -9.32 11.84
N PHE A 68 4.15 -10.05 12.16
CA PHE A 68 4.84 -10.93 11.23
C PHE A 68 3.92 -12.08 10.78
N ASN A 69 3.29 -12.76 11.74
CA ASN A 69 2.41 -13.91 11.46
C ASN A 69 1.13 -13.48 10.73
N ALA A 70 0.66 -12.26 10.92
CA ALA A 70 -0.46 -11.71 10.16
C ALA A 70 -0.07 -11.32 8.71
N PHE A 71 1.19 -10.94 8.50
CA PHE A 71 1.67 -10.55 7.18
C PHE A 71 1.91 -11.76 6.26
N PHE A 72 2.55 -12.81 6.78
CA PHE A 72 2.87 -14.03 6.04
C PHE A 72 1.80 -15.11 6.27
N GLU A 73 1.26 -15.67 5.19
CA GLU A 73 0.25 -16.73 5.26
C GLU A 73 0.86 -18.13 5.41
N ASP A 74 2.10 -18.29 4.99
CA ASP A 74 2.83 -19.54 4.89
C ASP A 74 4.00 -19.66 5.86
N MET A 75 4.24 -18.61 6.63
CA MET A 75 5.39 -18.52 7.54
C MET A 75 4.96 -17.95 8.90
N GLU A 76 5.51 -18.52 9.97
CA GLU A 76 5.27 -18.09 11.33
C GLU A 76 6.59 -17.91 12.09
N TYR A 77 6.65 -16.86 12.89
CA TYR A 77 7.67 -16.67 13.90
C TYR A 77 7.20 -17.27 15.23
N PHE A 78 7.98 -18.16 15.81
CA PHE A 78 7.62 -18.83 17.07
C PHE A 78 8.59 -18.56 18.23
N GLY A 79 9.50 -17.61 18.07
CA GLY A 79 10.40 -17.19 19.14
C GLY A 79 11.86 -17.47 18.85
N MET A 80 12.67 -17.35 19.88
CA MET A 80 14.09 -17.66 19.84
C MET A 80 14.43 -18.78 20.80
N GLY A 81 15.41 -19.58 20.43
CA GLY A 81 15.90 -20.67 21.22
C GLY A 81 17.42 -20.82 21.11
N PHE A 82 17.89 -21.93 21.66
CA PHE A 82 19.30 -22.33 21.56
C PHE A 82 19.37 -23.74 20.95
N THR A 83 20.32 -23.95 20.05
CA THR A 83 20.67 -25.30 19.62
C THR A 83 21.39 -26.05 20.74
N ASP A 84 21.53 -27.36 20.57
CA ASP A 84 22.35 -28.23 21.48
C ASP A 84 23.79 -27.74 21.61
N ARG A 85 24.29 -26.92 20.70
CA ARG A 85 25.61 -26.30 20.75
C ARG A 85 25.59 -24.87 21.33
N HIS A 86 24.53 -24.46 22.00
CA HIS A 86 24.35 -23.13 22.60
C HIS A 86 24.38 -21.97 21.57
N LYS A 87 24.15 -22.26 20.30
CA LYS A 87 23.96 -21.22 19.30
C LYS A 87 22.53 -20.69 19.39
N LYS A 88 22.39 -19.40 19.41
CA LYS A 88 21.10 -18.72 19.31
C LYS A 88 20.45 -19.06 17.95
N VAL A 89 19.20 -19.43 17.97
CA VAL A 89 18.41 -19.72 16.75
C VAL A 89 17.13 -18.94 16.84
N ILE A 90 16.85 -18.21 15.78
CA ILE A 90 15.54 -17.60 15.59
C ILE A 90 14.65 -18.61 14.89
N GLY A 91 13.50 -18.85 15.49
CA GLY A 91 12.57 -19.89 15.02
C GLY A 91 11.54 -19.32 14.06
N PHE A 92 11.67 -19.74 12.80
CA PHE A 92 10.63 -19.60 11.80
C PHE A 92 10.16 -20.97 11.34
N THR A 93 8.87 -21.10 11.07
CA THR A 93 8.33 -22.21 10.30
C THR A 93 7.81 -21.72 8.97
N LYS A 94 7.95 -22.54 7.94
CA LYS A 94 7.35 -22.31 6.63
C LYS A 94 6.63 -23.58 6.19
N TYR A 95 5.35 -23.49 5.92
CA TYR A 95 4.48 -24.64 5.67
C TYR A 95 4.58 -25.70 6.79
N GLY A 96 4.69 -25.25 8.05
CA GLY A 96 4.82 -26.12 9.22
C GLY A 96 6.20 -26.76 9.43
N ASN A 97 7.19 -26.51 8.55
CA ASN A 97 8.55 -26.98 8.72
C ASN A 97 9.45 -25.87 9.26
N GLN A 98 10.29 -26.21 10.24
CA GLN A 98 11.29 -25.26 10.73
C GLN A 98 12.29 -24.92 9.63
N ILE A 99 12.57 -23.64 9.46
CA ILE A 99 13.53 -23.13 8.47
C ILE A 99 14.63 -22.33 9.17
N ASP A 100 15.80 -22.34 8.51
CA ASP A 100 16.92 -21.45 8.88
C ASP A 100 16.67 -20.06 8.29
N MET A 101 17.10 -19.03 9.00
CA MET A 101 17.06 -17.64 8.55
C MET A 101 17.78 -17.39 7.22
N GLN A 102 18.84 -18.15 6.93
CA GLN A 102 19.53 -18.07 5.64
C GLN A 102 18.64 -18.49 4.46
N SER A 103 17.65 -19.34 4.74
CA SER A 103 16.68 -19.82 3.74
C SER A 103 15.58 -18.83 3.42
N LEU A 104 15.51 -17.69 4.12
CA LEU A 104 14.54 -16.63 3.86
C LEU A 104 14.85 -15.95 2.52
N SER A 105 13.82 -15.68 1.74
CA SER A 105 13.90 -14.88 0.52
C SER A 105 14.29 -13.43 0.84
N SER A 106 14.75 -12.68 -0.17
CA SER A 106 15.11 -11.27 -0.01
C SER A 106 13.95 -10.42 0.51
N GLY A 107 12.73 -10.67 0.04
CA GLY A 107 11.55 -9.95 0.53
C GLY A 107 11.18 -10.28 1.97
N GLU A 108 11.31 -11.55 2.40
CA GLU A 108 11.10 -11.96 3.79
C GLU A 108 12.13 -11.33 4.73
N LYS A 109 13.41 -11.35 4.35
CA LYS A 109 14.49 -10.68 5.09
C LYS A 109 14.21 -9.18 5.22
N GLN A 110 13.77 -8.53 4.16
CA GLN A 110 13.50 -7.10 4.13
C GLN A 110 12.37 -6.67 5.08
N ILE A 111 11.30 -7.47 5.22
CA ILE A 111 10.27 -7.20 6.22
C ILE A 111 10.86 -7.23 7.63
N ILE A 112 11.71 -8.19 7.94
CA ILE A 112 12.38 -8.29 9.24
C ILE A 112 13.32 -7.11 9.46
N GLU A 113 14.18 -6.80 8.47
CA GLU A 113 15.15 -5.69 8.51
C GLU A 113 14.51 -4.33 8.76
N ARG A 114 13.32 -4.10 8.20
CA ARG A 114 12.58 -2.86 8.40
C ARG A 114 11.80 -2.82 9.71
N THR A 115 11.26 -3.97 10.12
CA THR A 115 10.40 -4.05 11.33
C THR A 115 11.21 -3.94 12.62
N VAL A 116 12.33 -4.64 12.72
CA VAL A 116 13.10 -4.73 13.97
C VAL A 116 13.58 -3.36 14.49
N PRO A 117 14.18 -2.48 13.67
CA PRO A 117 14.53 -1.14 14.12
C PRO A 117 13.32 -0.30 14.56
N MET A 118 12.16 -0.50 13.93
CA MET A 118 10.94 0.21 14.30
C MET A 118 10.43 -0.20 15.68
N LEU A 119 10.56 -1.48 16.04
CA LEU A 119 10.19 -1.98 17.37
C LEU A 119 11.04 -1.37 18.48
N GLU A 120 12.31 -1.08 18.22
CA GLU A 120 13.19 -0.39 19.19
C GLU A 120 12.66 1.01 19.51
N ILE A 121 12.16 1.72 18.50
CA ILE A 121 11.66 3.09 18.62
C ILE A 121 10.28 3.14 19.32
N MET A 122 9.43 2.14 19.08
CA MET A 122 8.03 2.13 19.54
C MET A 122 7.84 2.27 21.06
N THR A 123 8.84 1.98 21.86
CA THR A 123 8.68 1.83 23.32
C THR A 123 9.08 3.05 24.11
N GLU A 124 9.82 3.97 23.54
CA GLU A 124 10.38 5.07 24.32
C GLU A 124 9.62 6.38 24.21
N GLN A 125 8.88 6.59 23.13
CA GLN A 125 8.19 7.87 22.92
C GLN A 125 6.86 7.71 22.18
N LYS A 126 5.83 8.39 22.66
CA LYS A 126 4.60 8.68 21.92
C LYS A 126 4.81 9.94 21.08
N ASP A 127 4.00 10.09 20.03
CA ASP A 127 4.01 11.28 19.15
C ASP A 127 5.27 11.42 18.25
N ASN A 128 5.84 10.30 17.79
CA ASN A 128 6.92 10.33 16.82
C ASN A 128 6.42 10.58 15.41
N LEU A 129 7.30 11.19 14.59
CA LEU A 129 7.15 11.24 13.13
C LEU A 129 8.02 10.14 12.51
N LEU A 130 7.40 9.26 11.75
CA LEU A 130 8.08 8.15 11.07
C LEU A 130 8.07 8.40 9.57
N PHE A 131 9.25 8.31 8.95
CA PHE A 131 9.41 8.44 7.51
C PHE A 131 9.91 7.10 6.97
N ILE A 132 9.13 6.48 6.08
CA ILE A 132 9.43 5.19 5.47
C ILE A 132 9.48 5.38 3.96
N ASP A 133 10.65 5.16 3.37
CA ASP A 133 10.86 5.27 1.95
C ASP A 133 10.79 3.89 1.29
N GLU A 134 9.99 3.78 0.21
CA GLU A 134 9.79 2.56 -0.59
C GLU A 134 9.53 1.31 0.27
N PRO A 135 8.49 1.31 1.15
CA PRO A 135 8.24 0.17 2.05
C PRO A 135 7.99 -1.14 1.30
N GLU A 136 7.58 -1.06 0.06
CA GLU A 136 7.26 -2.20 -0.81
C GLU A 136 8.41 -2.66 -1.70
N MET A 137 9.55 -2.00 -1.68
CA MET A 137 10.68 -2.36 -2.55
C MET A 137 11.11 -3.81 -2.31
N SER A 138 11.41 -4.54 -3.40
CA SER A 138 11.77 -5.97 -3.41
C SER A 138 10.69 -6.93 -2.88
N LEU A 139 9.49 -6.46 -2.56
CA LEU A 139 8.38 -7.33 -2.15
C LEU A 139 7.63 -7.90 -3.36
N HIS A 140 7.14 -9.14 -3.20
CA HIS A 140 6.22 -9.73 -4.17
C HIS A 140 4.94 -8.87 -4.28
N PRO A 141 4.32 -8.70 -5.48
CA PRO A 141 3.13 -7.84 -5.66
C PRO A 141 2.01 -8.06 -4.66
N LYS A 142 1.74 -9.30 -4.25
CA LYS A 142 0.75 -9.60 -3.19
C LYS A 142 1.12 -9.00 -1.83
N TRP A 143 2.41 -8.92 -1.53
CA TRP A 143 2.89 -8.33 -0.27
C TRP A 143 2.92 -6.80 -0.34
N GLN A 144 3.11 -6.22 -1.53
CA GLN A 144 2.99 -4.77 -1.72
C GLN A 144 1.60 -4.24 -1.35
N GLU A 145 0.54 -5.02 -1.60
CA GLU A 145 -0.81 -4.68 -1.13
C GLU A 145 -0.97 -4.75 0.39
N LYS A 146 -0.21 -5.62 1.08
CA LYS A 146 -0.31 -5.82 2.52
C LYS A 146 0.56 -4.88 3.35
N VAL A 147 1.68 -4.43 2.79
CA VAL A 147 2.72 -3.73 3.56
C VAL A 147 2.26 -2.39 4.15
N HIS A 148 1.32 -1.69 3.50
CA HIS A 148 0.69 -0.48 4.05
C HIS A 148 0.00 -0.79 5.39
N SER A 149 -0.89 -1.78 5.40
CA SER A 149 -1.63 -2.18 6.61
C SER A 149 -0.71 -2.75 7.68
N TYR A 150 0.35 -3.45 7.26
CA TYR A 150 1.36 -4.01 8.15
C TYR A 150 2.07 -2.93 8.98
N PHE A 151 2.65 -1.91 8.34
CA PHE A 151 3.31 -0.83 9.06
C PHE A 151 2.35 -0.01 9.90
N LYS A 152 1.15 0.23 9.42
CA LYS A 152 0.13 0.92 10.21
C LYS A 152 -0.21 0.13 11.49
N GLN A 153 -0.39 -1.17 11.40
CA GLN A 153 -0.72 -2.04 12.53
C GLN A 153 0.40 -2.08 13.57
N LEU A 154 1.67 -2.08 13.14
CA LEU A 154 2.82 -2.02 14.05
C LEU A 154 2.76 -0.86 15.03
N PHE A 155 2.21 0.29 14.60
CA PHE A 155 2.15 1.52 15.40
C PHE A 155 0.76 1.80 15.97
N THR A 156 -0.14 0.83 15.93
CA THR A 156 -1.48 0.90 16.50
C THR A 156 -1.50 0.12 17.81
N ASP A 157 -1.94 0.75 18.89
CA ASP A 157 -2.04 0.09 20.19
C ASP A 157 -3.22 -0.91 20.28
N THR A 158 -3.31 -1.61 21.39
CA THR A 158 -4.39 -2.58 21.65
C THR A 158 -5.79 -1.97 21.69
N SER A 159 -5.89 -0.65 21.80
CA SER A 159 -7.15 0.12 21.73
C SER A 159 -7.51 0.54 20.31
N GLY A 160 -6.68 0.24 19.32
CA GLY A 160 -6.84 0.66 17.93
C GLY A 160 -6.40 2.11 17.68
N ILE A 161 -5.70 2.74 18.62
CA ILE A 161 -5.22 4.11 18.50
C ILE A 161 -3.80 4.11 17.94
N GLN A 162 -3.60 4.84 16.85
CA GLN A 162 -2.28 5.06 16.28
C GLN A 162 -1.51 6.09 17.11
N GLN A 163 -0.37 5.68 17.65
CA GLN A 163 0.44 6.49 18.56
C GLN A 163 1.43 7.41 17.86
N ASN A 164 1.66 7.20 16.56
CA ASN A 164 2.68 7.90 15.77
C ASN A 164 2.11 8.40 14.45
N GLN A 165 2.66 9.47 13.90
CA GLN A 165 2.36 9.91 12.55
C GLN A 165 3.34 9.27 11.57
N ILE A 166 2.81 8.59 10.54
CA ILE A 166 3.61 7.83 9.59
C ILE A 166 3.52 8.49 8.21
N PHE A 167 4.68 8.78 7.63
CA PHE A 167 4.83 9.24 6.26
C PHE A 167 5.50 8.12 5.44
N MET A 168 4.85 7.68 4.38
CA MET A 168 5.36 6.65 3.50
C MET A 168 5.48 7.20 2.09
N ALA A 169 6.68 7.17 1.51
CA ALA A 169 6.87 7.46 0.09
C ALA A 169 6.84 6.15 -0.70
N SER A 170 6.14 6.13 -1.82
CA SER A 170 5.96 4.90 -2.61
C SER A 170 5.71 5.20 -4.09
N HIS A 171 6.21 4.32 -4.96
CA HIS A 171 5.92 4.29 -6.39
C HIS A 171 5.06 3.07 -6.80
N SER A 172 4.55 2.29 -5.85
CA SER A 172 3.73 1.10 -6.12
C SER A 172 2.25 1.41 -6.19
N SER A 173 1.62 1.12 -7.34
CA SER A 173 0.15 1.20 -7.47
C SER A 173 -0.56 0.26 -6.50
N ALA A 174 0.05 -0.88 -6.15
CA ALA A 174 -0.51 -1.85 -5.22
C ALA A 174 -0.55 -1.30 -3.78
N PHE A 175 0.55 -0.66 -3.35
CA PHE A 175 0.63 0.04 -2.08
C PHE A 175 -0.36 1.20 -2.00
N LEU A 176 -0.34 2.08 -3.01
CA LEU A 176 -1.19 3.27 -3.06
C LEU A 176 -2.68 2.96 -3.16
N LYS A 177 -3.05 1.87 -3.84
CA LYS A 177 -4.44 1.39 -3.84
C LYS A 177 -4.93 1.11 -2.42
N LYS A 178 -4.12 0.48 -1.58
CA LYS A 178 -4.48 0.23 -0.17
C LYS A 178 -4.54 1.52 0.64
N ALA A 179 -3.61 2.44 0.42
CA ALA A 179 -3.64 3.74 1.07
C ALA A 179 -4.90 4.55 0.71
N MET A 180 -5.33 4.52 -0.57
CA MET A 180 -6.55 5.18 -1.03
C MET A 180 -7.85 4.55 -0.51
N MET A 181 -7.80 3.26 -0.15
CA MET A 181 -8.94 2.56 0.47
C MET A 181 -9.03 2.76 2.00
N ASP A 182 -7.99 3.31 2.61
CA ASP A 182 -7.93 3.53 4.05
C ASP A 182 -8.35 4.97 4.38
N GLU A 183 -9.50 5.15 5.00
CA GLU A 183 -10.08 6.45 5.36
C GLU A 183 -9.20 7.28 6.31
N THR A 184 -8.25 6.65 7.00
CA THR A 184 -7.33 7.33 7.92
C THR A 184 -6.00 7.71 7.25
N SER A 185 -5.82 7.33 5.98
CA SER A 185 -4.65 7.65 5.17
C SER A 185 -4.91 8.83 4.25
N LEU A 186 -3.91 9.70 4.13
CA LEU A 186 -3.92 10.80 3.19
C LEU A 186 -2.91 10.51 2.07
N VAL A 187 -3.37 10.51 0.83
CA VAL A 187 -2.48 10.38 -0.33
C VAL A 187 -2.18 11.75 -0.91
N VAL A 188 -0.89 12.06 -1.04
CA VAL A 188 -0.38 13.31 -1.60
C VAL A 188 0.55 12.98 -2.76
N ARG A 189 0.24 13.52 -3.93
CA ARG A 189 1.07 13.46 -5.13
C ARG A 189 2.05 14.64 -5.13
N LEU A 190 3.33 14.35 -5.31
CA LEU A 190 4.37 15.38 -5.48
C LEU A 190 4.68 15.52 -6.97
N ILE A 191 4.53 16.72 -7.50
CA ILE A 191 4.72 17.02 -8.92
C ILE A 191 5.90 18.00 -9.05
N ASN A 192 6.90 17.65 -9.86
CA ASN A 192 8.03 18.52 -10.12
C ASN A 192 7.80 19.32 -11.42
N HIS A 193 7.62 20.62 -11.28
CA HIS A 193 7.55 21.57 -12.38
C HIS A 193 8.86 22.36 -12.47
N ASN A 194 9.80 21.91 -13.32
CA ASN A 194 11.06 22.63 -13.57
C ASN A 194 11.87 22.94 -12.28
N GLY A 195 11.95 21.98 -11.37
CA GLY A 195 12.68 22.13 -10.11
C GLY A 195 11.87 22.70 -8.95
N LYS A 196 10.61 23.08 -9.18
CA LYS A 196 9.67 23.47 -8.14
C LYS A 196 8.70 22.31 -7.87
N VAL A 197 8.72 21.79 -6.65
CA VAL A 197 7.83 20.73 -6.23
C VAL A 197 6.51 21.31 -5.74
N GLU A 198 5.41 20.80 -6.28
CA GLU A 198 4.05 21.10 -5.84
C GLU A 198 3.43 19.85 -5.22
N ALA A 199 2.74 20.02 -4.10
CA ALA A 199 2.04 18.95 -3.40
C ALA A 199 0.54 19.02 -3.72
N GLN A 200 0.00 17.96 -4.29
CA GLN A 200 -1.41 17.84 -4.63
C GLN A 200 -2.05 16.72 -3.81
N ARG A 201 -3.02 17.06 -2.98
CA ARG A 201 -3.82 16.08 -2.25
C ARG A 201 -4.81 15.39 -3.19
N ILE A 202 -4.93 14.07 -3.08
CA ILE A 202 -5.99 13.31 -3.72
C ILE A 202 -7.24 13.40 -2.86
N GLU A 203 -8.16 14.31 -3.22
CA GLU A 203 -9.36 14.59 -2.42
C GLU A 203 -10.46 13.56 -2.59
N HIS A 204 -10.57 13.00 -3.81
CA HIS A 204 -11.53 11.95 -4.13
C HIS A 204 -10.79 10.63 -4.34
N PRO A 205 -10.82 9.72 -3.37
CA PRO A 205 -10.10 8.46 -3.47
C PRO A 205 -10.61 7.56 -4.60
N THR A 206 -11.87 7.73 -5.03
CA THR A 206 -12.44 7.00 -6.16
C THR A 206 -13.66 7.70 -6.77
N TYR A 207 -13.79 7.61 -8.11
CA TYR A 207 -15.00 7.91 -8.88
C TYR A 207 -15.82 6.64 -9.16
N LEU A 208 -15.28 5.49 -8.82
CA LEU A 208 -15.85 4.16 -9.04
C LEU A 208 -16.49 3.64 -7.74
N SER A 209 -17.15 2.50 -7.84
CA SER A 209 -17.69 1.80 -6.66
C SER A 209 -16.60 1.23 -5.74
N ALA A 210 -15.38 1.05 -6.26
CA ALA A 210 -14.20 0.63 -5.53
C ALA A 210 -12.94 1.14 -6.22
N VAL A 211 -11.87 1.38 -5.45
CA VAL A 211 -10.58 1.82 -5.99
C VAL A 211 -9.95 0.71 -6.84
N THR A 212 -9.60 1.04 -8.09
CA THR A 212 -8.95 0.13 -9.03
C THR A 212 -7.50 0.53 -9.30
N PHE A 213 -6.69 -0.39 -9.85
CA PHE A 213 -5.32 -0.06 -10.28
C PHE A 213 -5.28 0.99 -11.37
N ALA A 214 -6.20 0.91 -12.33
CA ALA A 214 -6.29 1.87 -13.42
C ALA A 214 -6.60 3.29 -12.91
N GLU A 215 -7.46 3.40 -11.89
CA GLU A 215 -7.78 4.67 -11.24
C GLU A 215 -6.58 5.22 -10.43
N VAL A 216 -5.89 4.39 -9.65
CA VAL A 216 -4.66 4.78 -8.94
C VAL A 216 -3.61 5.30 -9.92
N ASN A 217 -3.39 4.56 -11.02
CA ASN A 217 -2.44 4.94 -12.05
C ASN A 217 -2.78 6.32 -12.67
N TYR A 218 -4.04 6.60 -12.89
CA TYR A 218 -4.46 7.90 -13.41
C TYR A 218 -4.34 9.02 -12.36
N LEU A 219 -4.89 8.83 -11.18
CA LEU A 219 -4.96 9.89 -10.16
C LEU A 219 -3.58 10.24 -9.57
N VAL A 220 -2.74 9.23 -9.34
CA VAL A 220 -1.45 9.43 -8.66
C VAL A 220 -0.31 9.60 -9.64
N PHE A 221 -0.23 8.77 -10.69
CA PHE A 221 0.90 8.76 -11.63
C PHE A 221 0.62 9.47 -12.94
N ASP A 222 -0.61 9.97 -13.17
CA ASP A 222 -1.03 10.60 -14.40
C ASP A 222 -0.96 9.69 -15.64
N ILE A 223 -1.11 8.38 -15.44
CA ILE A 223 -1.09 7.39 -16.50
C ILE A 223 -2.51 7.21 -17.05
N VAL A 224 -2.72 7.69 -18.25
CA VAL A 224 -4.00 7.55 -18.96
C VAL A 224 -4.14 6.13 -19.51
N SER A 225 -5.30 5.48 -19.32
CA SER A 225 -5.53 4.12 -19.82
C SER A 225 -6.96 3.92 -20.34
N ALA A 226 -7.07 3.08 -21.37
CA ALA A 226 -8.34 2.60 -21.90
C ALA A 226 -9.16 1.84 -20.83
N GLU A 227 -8.50 1.14 -19.93
CA GLU A 227 -9.14 0.42 -18.84
C GLU A 227 -9.89 1.39 -17.91
N TYR A 228 -9.23 2.47 -17.46
CA TYR A 228 -9.87 3.45 -16.59
C TYR A 228 -11.03 4.17 -17.28
N HIS A 229 -10.85 4.51 -18.55
CA HIS A 229 -11.92 5.05 -19.39
C HIS A 229 -13.16 4.16 -19.39
N ASN A 230 -13.00 2.86 -19.68
CA ASN A 230 -14.10 1.92 -19.71
C ASN A 230 -14.75 1.72 -18.32
N GLN A 231 -13.95 1.72 -17.25
CA GLN A 231 -14.48 1.65 -15.89
C GLN A 231 -15.38 2.85 -15.56
N LEU A 232 -14.96 4.08 -15.90
CA LEU A 232 -15.77 5.29 -15.71
C LEU A 232 -17.06 5.26 -16.56
N TYR A 233 -16.95 4.83 -17.82
CA TYR A 233 -18.11 4.70 -18.69
C TYR A 233 -19.14 3.72 -18.13
N CYS A 234 -18.70 2.54 -17.68
CA CYS A 234 -19.55 1.57 -17.00
C CYS A 234 -20.14 2.12 -15.70
N GLN A 235 -19.37 2.90 -14.94
CA GLN A 235 -19.85 3.52 -13.70
C GLN A 235 -21.00 4.51 -13.98
N ILE A 236 -20.91 5.33 -15.03
CA ILE A 236 -22.01 6.22 -15.47
C ILE A 236 -23.23 5.40 -15.85
N GLN A 237 -23.05 4.34 -16.66
CA GLN A 237 -24.14 3.44 -17.05
C GLN A 237 -24.86 2.84 -15.83
N ASN A 238 -24.11 2.33 -14.87
CA ASN A 238 -24.64 1.71 -13.65
C ASN A 238 -25.34 2.72 -12.76
N ARG A 239 -24.74 3.88 -12.51
CA ARG A 239 -25.28 4.93 -11.62
C ARG A 239 -26.62 5.49 -12.13
N HIS A 240 -26.79 5.54 -13.45
CA HIS A 240 -27.97 6.11 -14.10
C HIS A 240 -28.88 5.06 -14.76
N ASN A 241 -28.62 3.75 -14.53
CA ASN A 241 -29.41 2.64 -15.11
C ASN A 241 -29.49 2.68 -16.64
N LEU A 242 -28.39 3.03 -17.32
CA LEU A 242 -28.31 3.20 -18.78
C LEU A 242 -27.82 1.90 -19.44
N SER A 243 -28.71 0.96 -19.73
CA SER A 243 -28.35 -0.37 -20.26
C SER A 243 -27.79 -0.37 -21.69
N LYS A 244 -28.04 0.69 -22.45
CA LYS A 244 -27.59 0.81 -23.86
C LYS A 244 -26.55 1.90 -24.00
N VAL A 245 -25.52 1.64 -24.81
CA VAL A 245 -24.47 2.64 -25.13
C VAL A 245 -25.08 3.94 -25.69
N LYS A 246 -26.11 3.85 -26.53
CA LYS A 246 -26.79 5.04 -27.07
C LYS A 246 -27.47 5.88 -25.98
N ALA A 247 -28.09 5.24 -25.01
CA ALA A 247 -28.71 5.97 -23.90
C ALA A 247 -27.64 6.68 -23.03
N CYS A 248 -26.47 6.05 -22.84
CA CYS A 248 -25.34 6.65 -22.14
C CYS A 248 -24.75 7.82 -22.94
N ASP A 249 -24.58 7.67 -24.26
CA ASP A 249 -24.14 8.73 -25.16
C ASP A 249 -25.06 9.95 -25.08
N ASP A 250 -26.38 9.74 -25.17
CA ASP A 250 -27.38 10.80 -25.07
C ASP A 250 -27.37 11.49 -23.70
N TYR A 251 -27.19 10.72 -22.61
CA TYR A 251 -27.05 11.24 -21.25
C TYR A 251 -25.82 12.15 -21.12
N ILE A 252 -24.65 11.68 -21.56
CA ILE A 252 -23.39 12.46 -21.54
C ILE A 252 -23.53 13.73 -22.41
N TYR A 253 -24.10 13.60 -23.60
CA TYR A 253 -24.30 14.73 -24.55
C TYR A 253 -25.12 15.86 -23.96
N HIS A 254 -26.14 15.55 -23.16
CA HIS A 254 -27.04 16.54 -22.52
C HIS A 254 -26.59 16.94 -21.10
N HIS A 255 -25.48 16.41 -20.60
CA HIS A 255 -24.97 16.77 -19.28
C HIS A 255 -24.43 18.20 -19.26
N GLN A 256 -24.59 18.90 -18.13
CA GLN A 256 -24.14 20.30 -17.97
C GLN A 256 -22.64 20.50 -18.18
N SER A 257 -21.82 19.50 -17.92
CA SER A 257 -20.36 19.52 -18.11
C SER A 257 -19.94 19.27 -19.56
N PHE A 258 -20.89 18.97 -20.47
CA PHE A 258 -20.57 18.73 -21.87
C PHE A 258 -20.33 20.03 -22.63
N ILE A 259 -19.16 20.15 -23.26
CA ILE A 259 -18.75 21.29 -24.04
C ILE A 259 -18.56 20.82 -25.51
N SER A 260 -19.41 21.24 -26.44
CA SER A 260 -19.46 20.69 -27.80
C SER A 260 -18.12 20.79 -28.58
N ASN A 261 -17.40 21.89 -28.48
CA ASN A 261 -16.11 22.05 -29.16
C ASN A 261 -14.97 21.21 -28.59
N LEU A 262 -15.12 20.62 -27.37
CA LEU A 262 -14.14 19.75 -26.74
C LEU A 262 -14.57 18.29 -26.76
N HIS A 263 -15.86 18.03 -26.54
CA HIS A 263 -16.37 16.71 -26.20
C HIS A 263 -17.18 16.06 -27.32
N GLN A 264 -17.50 16.82 -28.41
CA GLN A 264 -18.25 16.25 -29.51
C GLN A 264 -17.32 15.49 -30.47
N LYS A 265 -17.52 14.19 -30.60
CA LYS A 265 -16.86 13.34 -31.60
C LYS A 265 -17.84 12.31 -32.10
N THR A 266 -18.20 12.38 -33.37
CA THR A 266 -19.24 11.55 -33.97
C THR A 266 -18.67 10.21 -34.44
N SER A 267 -19.35 9.12 -34.13
CA SER A 267 -19.08 7.79 -34.66
C SER A 267 -20.37 7.06 -35.00
N GLY A 268 -20.28 6.07 -35.89
CA GLY A 268 -21.40 5.20 -36.25
C GLY A 268 -21.07 3.73 -35.97
N TYR A 269 -22.04 2.99 -35.45
CA TYR A 269 -21.98 1.53 -35.38
C TYR A 269 -23.31 0.94 -35.86
N GLY A 270 -23.26 0.27 -37.00
CA GLY A 270 -24.46 -0.17 -37.69
C GLY A 270 -25.35 1.01 -38.13
N ARG A 271 -26.59 1.07 -37.61
CA ARG A 271 -27.53 2.18 -37.89
C ARG A 271 -27.58 3.22 -36.76
N VAL A 272 -26.72 3.08 -35.73
CA VAL A 272 -26.72 3.97 -34.56
C VAL A 272 -25.57 4.97 -34.66
N GLN A 273 -25.89 6.23 -34.45
CA GLN A 273 -24.92 7.33 -34.40
C GLN A 273 -24.70 7.73 -32.92
N TYR A 274 -23.44 7.95 -32.57
CA TYR A 274 -22.98 8.45 -31.28
C TYR A 274 -22.34 9.81 -31.48
N ASN A 275 -22.48 10.71 -30.51
CA ASN A 275 -22.10 12.13 -30.66
C ASN A 275 -21.02 12.56 -29.67
N THR A 276 -20.66 11.73 -28.70
CA THR A 276 -19.68 12.09 -27.66
C THR A 276 -18.36 11.40 -27.86
N ILE A 277 -17.27 12.07 -27.45
CA ILE A 277 -15.92 11.51 -27.43
C ILE A 277 -15.84 10.27 -26.52
N CYS A 278 -16.65 10.23 -25.45
CA CYS A 278 -16.69 9.10 -24.54
C CYS A 278 -17.20 7.82 -25.22
N SER A 279 -18.33 7.91 -25.95
CA SER A 279 -18.87 6.78 -26.71
C SER A 279 -18.01 6.44 -27.91
N TYR A 280 -17.39 7.42 -28.56
CA TYR A 280 -16.47 7.20 -29.65
C TYR A 280 -15.27 6.35 -29.20
N ILE A 281 -14.61 6.73 -28.09
CA ILE A 281 -13.43 6.04 -27.58
C ILE A 281 -13.82 4.66 -27.03
N ARG A 282 -14.92 4.56 -26.28
CA ARG A 282 -15.46 3.27 -25.82
C ARG A 282 -15.66 2.28 -26.99
N ASN A 283 -16.24 2.74 -28.10
CA ASN A 283 -16.44 1.91 -29.26
C ASN A 283 -15.14 1.57 -29.99
N ALA A 284 -14.15 2.47 -29.98
CA ALA A 284 -12.82 2.19 -30.53
C ALA A 284 -12.06 1.14 -29.71
N ILE A 285 -12.22 1.12 -28.37
CA ILE A 285 -11.61 0.14 -27.47
C ILE A 285 -12.27 -1.23 -27.65
N ASP A 286 -13.60 -1.29 -27.65
CA ASP A 286 -14.33 -2.56 -27.69
C ASP A 286 -14.38 -3.19 -29.09
N HIS A 287 -14.18 -2.41 -30.13
CA HIS A 287 -14.26 -2.79 -31.54
C HIS A 287 -13.06 -2.26 -32.31
N PHE A 288 -11.84 -2.74 -32.01
CA PHE A 288 -10.59 -2.29 -32.62
C PHE A 288 -10.54 -2.45 -34.17
N ASP A 289 -11.41 -3.31 -34.74
CA ASP A 289 -11.52 -3.53 -36.18
C ASP A 289 -12.33 -2.46 -36.90
N ASN A 290 -12.96 -1.52 -36.21
CA ASN A 290 -13.82 -0.50 -36.80
C ASN A 290 -13.07 0.68 -37.44
N GLY A 291 -11.72 0.69 -37.35
CA GLY A 291 -10.85 1.74 -37.87
C GLY A 291 -10.87 3.06 -37.09
N HIS A 292 -11.55 3.12 -35.97
CA HIS A 292 -11.55 4.29 -35.09
C HIS A 292 -10.25 4.35 -34.29
N THR A 293 -9.61 5.51 -34.30
CA THR A 293 -8.39 5.80 -33.54
C THR A 293 -8.62 7.02 -32.64
N TYR A 294 -7.88 7.08 -31.54
CA TYR A 294 -7.91 8.22 -30.63
C TYR A 294 -6.49 8.52 -30.11
N THR A 295 -6.26 9.78 -29.75
CA THR A 295 -5.00 10.20 -29.13
C THR A 295 -5.08 10.09 -27.62
N GLU A 296 -3.93 10.19 -26.93
CA GLU A 296 -3.88 10.25 -25.48
C GLU A 296 -4.62 11.49 -24.93
N ASP A 297 -4.50 12.64 -25.60
CA ASP A 297 -5.22 13.87 -25.21
C ASP A 297 -6.74 13.70 -25.32
N GLU A 298 -7.23 13.02 -26.35
CA GLU A 298 -8.66 12.70 -26.50
C GLU A 298 -9.13 11.75 -25.42
N LEU A 299 -8.32 10.73 -25.07
CA LEU A 299 -8.63 9.80 -23.99
C LEU A 299 -8.66 10.53 -22.63
N ARG A 300 -7.70 11.40 -22.37
CA ARG A 300 -7.64 12.25 -21.17
C ARG A 300 -8.85 13.19 -21.08
N CYS A 301 -9.19 13.87 -22.16
CA CYS A 301 -10.37 14.73 -22.23
C CYS A 301 -11.66 13.96 -21.92
N SER A 302 -11.82 12.78 -22.48
CA SER A 302 -12.96 11.90 -22.21
C SER A 302 -13.03 11.45 -20.74
N ILE A 303 -11.91 11.05 -20.15
CA ILE A 303 -11.81 10.66 -18.73
C ILE A 303 -12.21 11.85 -17.84
N GLN A 304 -11.69 13.03 -18.08
CA GLN A 304 -12.00 14.24 -17.31
C GLN A 304 -13.50 14.58 -17.35
N LEU A 305 -14.12 14.53 -18.54
CA LEU A 305 -15.57 14.75 -18.66
C LEU A 305 -16.36 13.71 -17.82
N MET A 306 -15.98 12.44 -17.90
CA MET A 306 -16.68 11.40 -17.13
C MET A 306 -16.49 11.54 -15.62
N GLN A 307 -15.32 11.98 -15.17
CA GLN A 307 -15.09 12.32 -13.76
C GLN A 307 -15.96 13.50 -13.30
N GLU A 308 -16.10 14.55 -14.11
CA GLU A 308 -17.01 15.68 -13.83
C GLU A 308 -18.49 15.24 -13.73
N ILE A 309 -18.90 14.27 -14.54
CA ILE A 309 -20.26 13.70 -14.50
C ILE A 309 -20.49 12.86 -13.24
N LEU A 310 -19.44 12.22 -12.73
CA LEU A 310 -19.51 11.32 -11.57
C LEU A 310 -19.33 12.04 -10.21
N ARG A 311 -18.86 13.30 -10.22
CA ARG A 311 -18.82 14.15 -9.02
C ARG A 311 -20.24 14.46 -8.52
#